data_5f2ba59dd215af96916986548cd32b2b
#
_entry.id   5f2ba59dd215af96916986548cd32b2b
#
_cell.length_a   1.000
_cell.length_b   1.000
_cell.length_c   1.000
_cell.angle_alpha   90.00
_cell.angle_beta   90.00
_cell.angle_gamma   90.00
#
_symmetry.space_group_name_H-M   'P 1'
#
loop_
_entity.id
_entity.type
_entity.pdbx_description
1 polymer ?
#
loop_
_entity_poly.entity_id
_entity_poly.type
_entity_poly.pdbx_seq_one_letter_code
_entity_poly.pdbx_strand_id
1 'polypeptide(L)'
;MYARLSHFRWPAANTAEGIRVARELILPAFREAPGFRGLDVLIDRATGEGVGISWWVTEADAAVAGEDTALAAALANFPAVGFTFGARYTYELVVRG
;
A
#
# COMPACT_ATOMS: atom_id res chain seq x y z
N MET A 1 -9.10 -15.17 0.50
CA MET A 1 -8.18 -14.05 0.24
C MET A 1 -8.45 -12.92 1.21
N TYR A 2 -7.41 -12.22 1.58
CA TYR A 2 -7.49 -11.12 2.54
C TYR A 2 -6.95 -9.85 1.93
N ALA A 3 -7.58 -8.72 2.26
CA ALA A 3 -7.13 -7.40 1.86
C ALA A 3 -6.60 -6.64 3.08
N ARG A 4 -5.46 -5.97 2.93
CA ARG A 4 -4.98 -4.99 3.89
C ARG A 4 -5.17 -3.60 3.30
N LEU A 5 -5.99 -2.80 3.96
CA LEU A 5 -6.24 -1.43 3.58
C LEU A 5 -5.36 -0.51 4.41
N SER A 6 -4.67 0.40 3.75
CA SER A 6 -3.85 1.41 4.40
C SER A 6 -4.29 2.78 3.90
N HIS A 7 -4.89 3.57 4.77
CA HIS A 7 -5.21 4.95 4.46
C HIS A 7 -3.93 5.78 4.47
N PHE A 8 -3.82 6.70 3.54
CA PHE A 8 -2.66 7.57 3.44
C PHE A 8 -3.04 8.96 2.93
N ARG A 9 -2.08 9.87 3.04
CA ARG A 9 -2.20 11.22 2.48
C ARG A 9 -0.83 11.69 2.02
N TRP A 10 -0.78 12.36 0.89
CA TRP A 10 0.37 13.15 0.46
C TRP A 10 -0.10 14.52 -0.05
N PRO A 11 0.78 15.54 -0.09
CA PRO A 11 0.42 16.81 -0.71
C PRO A 11 -0.03 16.59 -2.15
N ALA A 12 -1.16 17.20 -2.53
CA ALA A 12 -1.72 17.03 -3.87
C ALA A 12 -0.71 17.36 -4.98
N ALA A 13 0.16 18.34 -4.74
CA ALA A 13 1.22 18.73 -5.67
C ALA A 13 2.26 17.60 -5.89
N ASN A 14 2.38 16.65 -4.97
CA ASN A 14 3.34 15.54 -5.03
C ASN A 14 2.74 14.25 -5.59
N THR A 15 1.53 14.30 -6.14
CA THR A 15 0.83 13.09 -6.61
C THR A 15 1.63 12.33 -7.67
N ALA A 16 2.21 13.02 -8.65
CA ALA A 16 3.01 12.38 -9.70
C ALA A 16 4.21 11.63 -9.12
N GLU A 17 4.93 12.23 -8.16
CA GLU A 17 6.06 11.60 -7.50
C GLU A 17 5.62 10.45 -6.61
N GLY A 18 4.51 10.59 -5.90
CA GLY A 18 3.93 9.50 -5.10
C GLY A 18 3.56 8.28 -5.94
N ILE A 19 2.94 8.50 -7.10
CA ILE A 19 2.61 7.44 -8.05
C ILE A 19 3.88 6.75 -8.56
N ARG A 20 4.91 7.52 -8.90
CA ARG A 20 6.19 6.98 -9.34
C ARG A 20 6.83 6.09 -8.27
N VAL A 21 6.88 6.56 -7.02
CA VAL A 21 7.43 5.78 -5.90
C VAL A 21 6.62 4.49 -5.70
N ALA A 22 5.29 4.58 -5.74
CA ALA A 22 4.43 3.41 -5.58
C ALA A 22 4.69 2.36 -6.68
N ARG A 23 4.79 2.79 -7.93
CA ARG A 23 4.97 1.91 -9.08
C ARG A 23 6.38 1.33 -9.16
N GLU A 24 7.40 2.13 -8.93
CA GLU A 24 8.79 1.75 -9.17
C GLU A 24 9.49 1.15 -7.97
N LEU A 25 9.08 1.50 -6.74
CA LEU A 25 9.74 1.07 -5.52
C LEU A 25 8.85 0.17 -4.64
N ILE A 26 7.60 0.53 -4.48
CA ILE A 26 6.70 -0.17 -3.55
C ILE A 26 6.15 -1.46 -4.16
N LEU A 27 5.60 -1.39 -5.37
CA LEU A 27 5.02 -2.57 -6.02
C LEU A 27 6.04 -3.70 -6.21
N PRO A 28 7.28 -3.45 -6.68
CA PRO A 28 8.30 -4.50 -6.76
C PRO A 28 8.61 -5.14 -5.41
N ALA A 29 8.67 -4.36 -4.33
CA ALA A 29 8.90 -4.89 -2.99
C ALA A 29 7.75 -5.77 -2.50
N PHE A 30 6.49 -5.39 -2.77
CA PHE A 30 5.32 -6.21 -2.47
C PHE A 30 5.36 -7.55 -3.20
N ARG A 31 5.81 -7.56 -4.46
CA ARG A 31 5.86 -8.80 -5.27
C ARG A 31 6.77 -9.87 -4.68
N GLU A 32 7.71 -9.49 -3.83
CA GLU A 32 8.62 -10.43 -3.16
C GLU A 32 8.06 -10.97 -1.84
N ALA A 33 7.00 -10.36 -1.32
CA ALA A 33 6.42 -10.79 -0.06
C ALA A 33 5.61 -12.09 -0.22
N PRO A 34 5.74 -13.05 0.72
CA PRO A 34 4.99 -14.30 0.67
C PRO A 34 3.48 -14.07 0.65
N GLY A 35 2.78 -14.77 -0.23
CA GLY A 35 1.32 -14.73 -0.31
C GLY A 35 0.74 -13.48 -0.98
N PHE A 36 1.58 -12.58 -1.48
CA PHE A 36 1.13 -11.39 -2.20
C PHE A 36 0.36 -11.76 -3.48
N ARG A 37 -0.79 -11.09 -3.71
CA ARG A 37 -1.65 -11.34 -4.87
C ARG A 37 -1.99 -10.09 -5.67
N GLY A 38 -1.71 -8.93 -5.19
CA GLY A 38 -1.95 -7.70 -5.92
C GLY A 38 -1.93 -6.46 -5.03
N LEU A 39 -1.76 -5.31 -5.66
CA LEU A 39 -1.78 -4.01 -5.01
C LEU A 39 -2.56 -3.04 -5.88
N ASP A 40 -3.54 -2.39 -5.28
CA ASP A 40 -4.27 -1.28 -5.87
C ASP A 40 -4.05 -0.03 -5.03
N VAL A 41 -3.74 1.07 -5.68
CA VAL A 41 -3.58 2.36 -5.02
C VAL A 41 -4.61 3.31 -5.62
N LEU A 42 -5.46 3.84 -4.76
CA LEU A 42 -6.52 4.77 -5.13
C LEU A 42 -6.23 6.13 -4.52
N ILE A 43 -6.46 7.19 -5.27
CA ILE A 43 -6.14 8.54 -4.85
C ILE A 43 -7.26 9.51 -5.23
N ASP A 44 -7.58 10.41 -4.30
CA ASP A 44 -8.32 11.62 -4.60
C ASP A 44 -7.29 12.70 -4.96
N ARG A 45 -7.21 13.05 -6.24
CA ARG A 45 -6.20 13.99 -6.72
C ARG A 45 -6.40 15.41 -6.20
N ALA A 46 -7.62 15.75 -5.80
CA ALA A 46 -7.93 17.08 -5.27
C ALA A 46 -7.38 17.26 -3.85
N THR A 47 -7.45 16.23 -3.02
CA THR A 47 -7.07 16.30 -1.61
C THR A 47 -5.73 15.65 -1.28
N GLY A 48 -5.29 14.71 -2.11
CA GLY A 48 -4.11 13.89 -1.81
C GLY A 48 -4.40 12.74 -0.85
N GLU A 49 -5.65 12.54 -0.46
CA GLU A 49 -6.06 11.41 0.36
C GLU A 49 -6.26 10.17 -0.50
N GLY A 50 -5.88 9.01 0.02
CA GLY A 50 -6.03 7.78 -0.73
C GLY A 50 -6.06 6.55 0.15
N VAL A 51 -6.16 5.41 -0.51
CA VAL A 51 -6.11 4.10 0.12
C VAL A 51 -5.29 3.14 -0.74
N GLY A 52 -4.36 2.44 -0.09
CA GLY A 52 -3.67 1.31 -0.69
C GLY A 52 -4.36 0.03 -0.27
N ILE A 53 -4.63 -0.85 -1.22
CA ILE A 53 -5.24 -2.15 -0.98
C ILE A 53 -4.25 -3.21 -1.46
N SER A 54 -3.68 -3.96 -0.51
CA SER A 54 -2.86 -5.12 -0.84
C SER A 54 -3.66 -6.40 -0.61
N TRP A 55 -3.51 -7.37 -1.52
CA TRP A 55 -4.24 -8.63 -1.52
C TRP A 55 -3.30 -9.78 -1.17
N TRP A 56 -3.78 -10.69 -0.32
CA TRP A 56 -2.97 -11.77 0.28
C TRP A 56 -3.74 -13.08 0.30
N VAL A 57 -3.00 -14.20 0.20
CA VAL A 57 -3.60 -15.53 0.26
C VAL A 57 -4.17 -15.82 1.66
N THR A 58 -3.42 -15.46 2.71
CA THR A 58 -3.82 -15.74 4.10
C THR A 58 -3.83 -14.47 4.94
N GLU A 59 -4.59 -14.50 6.03
CA GLU A 59 -4.60 -13.43 7.00
C GLU A 59 -3.21 -13.21 7.64
N ALA A 60 -2.49 -14.30 7.89
CA ALA A 60 -1.13 -14.24 8.44
C ALA A 60 -0.18 -13.48 7.50
N ASP A 61 -0.25 -13.74 6.18
CA ASP A 61 0.57 -13.03 5.20
C ASP A 61 0.23 -11.54 5.19
N ALA A 62 -1.05 -11.19 5.25
CA ALA A 62 -1.49 -9.79 5.32
C ALA A 62 -0.98 -9.11 6.59
N ALA A 63 -1.00 -9.81 7.72
CA ALA A 63 -0.59 -9.26 9.01
C ALA A 63 0.91 -8.93 9.06
N VAL A 64 1.76 -9.76 8.45
CA VAL A 64 3.23 -9.57 8.47
C VAL A 64 3.75 -8.70 7.34
N ALA A 65 2.91 -8.26 6.42
CA ALA A 65 3.34 -7.47 5.27
C ALA A 65 4.12 -6.21 5.67
N GLY A 66 3.69 -5.52 6.73
CA GLY A 66 4.37 -4.33 7.23
C GLY A 66 5.67 -4.62 7.99
N GLU A 67 5.95 -5.87 8.29
CA GLU A 67 7.15 -6.31 9.00
C GLU A 67 8.24 -6.82 8.04
N ASP A 68 7.89 -7.03 6.77
CA ASP A 68 8.84 -7.45 5.75
C ASP A 68 9.91 -6.37 5.57
N THR A 69 11.18 -6.77 5.67
CA THR A 69 12.32 -5.83 5.66
C THR A 69 12.44 -5.10 4.32
N ALA A 70 12.26 -5.79 3.20
CA ALA A 70 12.35 -5.18 1.88
C ALA A 70 11.20 -4.19 1.66
N LEU A 71 10.00 -4.56 2.08
CA LEU A 71 8.83 -3.69 1.99
C LEU A 71 8.96 -2.47 2.90
N ALA A 72 9.42 -2.66 4.15
CA ALA A 72 9.65 -1.57 5.08
C ALA A 72 10.68 -0.57 4.53
N ALA A 73 11.78 -1.06 3.93
CA ALA A 73 12.79 -0.23 3.30
C ALA A 73 12.22 0.57 2.13
N ALA A 74 11.37 -0.05 1.30
CA ALA A 74 10.71 0.63 0.19
C ALA A 74 9.73 1.70 0.68
N LEU A 75 8.92 1.39 1.71
CA LEU A 75 7.96 2.33 2.30
C LEU A 75 8.66 3.55 2.94
N ALA A 76 9.90 3.41 3.37
CA ALA A 76 10.69 4.50 3.92
C ALA A 76 10.95 5.64 2.91
N ASN A 77 10.75 5.41 1.61
CA ASN A 77 10.85 6.45 0.57
C ASN A 77 9.66 7.40 0.57
N PHE A 78 8.51 7.01 1.10
CA PHE A 78 7.31 7.85 1.08
C PHE A 78 7.42 9.15 1.89
N PRO A 79 8.06 9.20 3.08
CA PRO A 79 8.20 10.46 3.79
C PRO A 79 8.88 11.56 2.98
N ALA A 80 9.77 11.21 2.05
CA ALA A 80 10.45 12.18 1.18
C ALA A 80 9.49 12.95 0.26
N VAL A 81 8.30 12.38 -0.04
CA VAL A 81 7.27 13.04 -0.85
C VAL A 81 6.13 13.63 -0.01
N GLY A 82 6.33 13.70 1.31
CA GLY A 82 5.33 14.25 2.23
C GLY A 82 4.20 13.28 2.57
N PHE A 83 4.45 11.98 2.41
CA PHE A 83 3.49 10.92 2.65
C PHE A 83 3.27 10.69 4.15
N THR A 84 2.02 10.57 4.55
CA THR A 84 1.66 10.17 5.91
C THR A 84 0.68 9.00 5.88
N PHE A 85 0.88 8.03 6.77
CA PHE A 85 -0.03 6.92 6.96
C PHE A 85 -1.10 7.27 7.98
N GLY A 86 -2.34 6.86 7.68
CA GLY A 86 -3.45 6.86 8.61
C GLY A 86 -3.75 5.45 9.12
N ALA A 87 -5.05 5.16 9.28
CA ALA A 87 -5.51 3.87 9.78
C ALA A 87 -5.23 2.73 8.79
N ARG A 88 -5.00 1.53 9.34
CA ARG A 88 -4.78 0.29 8.59
C ARG A 88 -5.74 -0.77 9.10
N TYR A 89 -6.32 -1.53 8.16
CA TYR A 89 -7.29 -2.57 8.47
C TYR A 89 -7.03 -3.81 7.63
N THR A 90 -7.34 -4.97 8.17
CA THR A 90 -7.31 -6.25 7.44
C THR A 90 -8.72 -6.81 7.37
N TYR A 91 -9.15 -7.18 6.16
CA TYR A 91 -10.49 -7.71 5.89
C TYR A 91 -10.40 -8.99 5.08
N GLU A 92 -11.33 -9.92 5.33
CA GLU A 92 -11.50 -11.09 4.49
C GLU A 92 -12.34 -10.73 3.26
N LEU A 93 -11.90 -11.19 2.08
CA LEU A 93 -12.72 -11.10 0.87
C LEU A 93 -13.81 -12.15 0.94
N VAL A 94 -15.07 -11.73 1.05
CA VAL A 94 -16.21 -12.64 1.17
C VAL A 94 -17.12 -12.63 -0.05
N VAL A 95 -17.08 -11.58 -0.86
CA VAL A 95 -17.83 -11.48 -2.12
C VAL A 95 -17.00 -10.74 -3.15
N ARG A 96 -16.87 -11.32 -4.32
CA ARG A 96 -16.25 -10.67 -5.48
C ARG A 96 -17.22 -10.68 -6.64
N GLY A 97 -17.48 -9.49 -7.18
CA GLY A 97 -18.33 -9.30 -8.35
C GLY A 97 -17.58 -9.36 -9.68
#